data_9d3c68102a7c9698d7340d8057d59d06
#
_entry.id   9d3c68102a7c9698d7340d8057d59d06
#
_cell.length_a   1.000
_cell.length_b   1.000
_cell.length_c   1.000
_cell.angle_alpha   90.00
_cell.angle_beta   90.00
_cell.angle_gamma   90.00
#
_symmetry.space_group_name_H-M   'P 1'
#
loop_
_entity.id
_entity.type
_entity.pdbx_description
1 polymer ?
#
loop_
_entity_poly.entity_id
_entity_poly.type
_entity_poly.pdbx_seq_one_letter_code
_entity_poly.pdbx_strand_id
1 'polypeptide(L)'
;MSDWFSFWGGKNESDTSSLGATLETTKKVKSAINNLYVAQSAMDAVEGLTGLMNIPLYKKERDNTIKAIENQVLASQDQIFKELSYNTDQALVYAARGNVSIGSPVIQERMKKGAEEAGYDFGMLRTNADIQKINANISYSQKRKAAFDKAVSGVMDTAFTAAMFL
;
A
#
# COMPACT_ATOMS: atom_id res chain seq x y z
N MET A 1 50.35 -47.28 58.85
CA MET A 1 50.63 -46.21 57.95
C MET A 1 50.55 -46.76 56.53
N SER A 2 49.39 -46.91 55.97
CA SER A 2 49.25 -47.27 54.53
C SER A 2 47.78 -47.49 54.18
N ASP A 3 47.03 -46.41 54.01
CA ASP A 3 45.69 -46.59 53.42
C ASP A 3 45.16 -45.19 52.87
N TRP A 4 46.03 -44.36 52.29
CA TRP A 4 45.55 -43.10 51.74
C TRP A 4 45.64 -42.99 50.19
N PHE A 5 46.01 -44.05 49.47
CA PHE A 5 46.19 -43.96 48.03
C PHE A 5 45.08 -44.64 47.19
N SER A 6 44.08 -45.24 47.82
CA SER A 6 42.99 -45.94 47.10
C SER A 6 41.74 -45.08 46.77
N PHE A 7 41.76 -43.78 47.15
CA PHE A 7 40.57 -42.93 46.93
C PHE A 7 40.60 -42.12 45.60
N TRP A 8 41.68 -42.18 44.83
CA TRP A 8 41.84 -41.38 43.60
C TRP A 8 41.77 -42.19 42.31
N GLY A 9 41.25 -43.40 42.33
CA GLY A 9 41.09 -44.29 41.17
C GLY A 9 39.63 -44.44 40.69
N GLY A 10 38.78 -43.46 40.92
CA GLY A 10 37.43 -43.46 40.36
C GLY A 10 37.47 -43.20 38.84
N LYS A 11 37.29 -44.26 38.07
CA LYS A 11 37.17 -44.20 36.62
C LYS A 11 35.98 -43.29 36.22
N ASN A 12 36.26 -42.12 35.67
CA ASN A 12 35.29 -41.30 34.98
C ASN A 12 35.00 -41.89 33.59
N GLU A 13 34.37 -43.06 33.52
CA GLU A 13 33.85 -43.63 32.26
C GLU A 13 32.47 -43.05 31.87
N SER A 14 31.85 -42.15 32.68
CA SER A 14 30.49 -41.64 32.44
C SER A 14 30.42 -40.31 31.68
N ASP A 15 31.52 -39.61 31.53
CA ASP A 15 31.47 -38.23 30.92
C ASP A 15 31.57 -38.18 29.39
N THR A 16 32.08 -39.26 28.76
CA THR A 16 32.20 -39.28 27.30
C THR A 16 30.89 -39.59 26.58
N SER A 17 29.95 -40.30 27.23
CA SER A 17 28.65 -40.59 26.65
C SER A 17 27.70 -39.39 26.70
N SER A 18 27.77 -38.57 27.73
CA SER A 18 26.96 -37.35 27.87
C SER A 18 27.43 -36.25 26.92
N LEU A 19 28.72 -36.12 26.70
CA LEU A 19 29.31 -35.21 25.72
C LEU A 19 28.95 -35.58 24.27
N GLY A 20 28.94 -36.89 23.94
CA GLY A 20 28.53 -37.42 22.65
C GLY A 20 27.05 -37.15 22.38
N ALA A 21 26.16 -37.37 23.34
CA ALA A 21 24.73 -37.11 23.24
C ALA A 21 24.40 -35.62 23.11
N THR A 22 25.11 -34.76 23.83
CA THR A 22 24.96 -33.28 23.69
C THR A 22 25.48 -32.78 22.34
N LEU A 23 26.55 -33.34 21.81
CA LEU A 23 27.07 -32.96 20.49
C LEU A 23 26.12 -33.38 19.36
N GLU A 24 25.50 -34.56 19.48
CA GLU A 24 24.53 -35.06 18.49
C GLU A 24 23.21 -34.29 18.51
N THR A 25 22.71 -33.96 19.69
CA THR A 25 21.54 -33.09 19.86
C THR A 25 21.82 -31.67 19.31
N THR A 26 23.00 -31.12 19.57
CA THR A 26 23.40 -29.78 19.02
C THR A 26 23.49 -29.85 17.50
N LYS A 27 24.00 -30.91 16.89
CA LYS A 27 24.01 -31.08 15.43
C LYS A 27 22.60 -31.20 14.85
N LYS A 28 21.69 -31.93 15.47
CA LYS A 28 20.28 -32.07 15.06
C LYS A 28 19.54 -30.75 15.17
N VAL A 29 19.73 -30.00 16.25
CA VAL A 29 19.13 -28.66 16.43
C VAL A 29 19.68 -27.70 15.39
N LYS A 30 20.98 -27.68 15.14
CA LYS A 30 21.59 -26.83 14.10
C LYS A 30 21.05 -27.17 12.70
N SER A 31 20.90 -28.43 12.36
CA SER A 31 20.30 -28.87 11.10
C SER A 31 18.83 -28.48 10.98
N ALA A 32 18.05 -28.60 12.07
CA ALA A 32 16.64 -28.18 12.09
C ALA A 32 16.49 -26.66 11.91
N ILE A 33 17.34 -25.86 12.57
CA ILE A 33 17.36 -24.39 12.43
C ILE A 33 17.72 -24.02 10.99
N ASN A 34 18.74 -24.66 10.41
CA ASN A 34 19.15 -24.39 9.03
C ASN A 34 18.03 -24.71 8.04
N ASN A 35 17.34 -25.84 8.20
CA ASN A 35 16.20 -26.19 7.33
C ASN A 35 15.03 -25.20 7.47
N LEU A 36 14.83 -24.64 8.65
CA LEU A 36 13.80 -23.63 8.89
C LEU A 36 14.14 -22.31 8.21
N TYR A 37 15.41 -21.88 8.27
CA TYR A 37 15.88 -20.68 7.55
C TYR A 37 15.78 -20.83 6.04
N VAL A 38 16.14 -22.00 5.48
CA VAL A 38 15.99 -22.28 4.04
C VAL A 38 14.54 -22.26 3.63
N ALA A 39 13.63 -22.83 4.42
CA ALA A 39 12.20 -22.81 4.13
C ALA A 39 11.62 -21.39 4.19
N GLN A 40 12.03 -20.59 5.16
CA GLN A 40 11.57 -19.21 5.30
C GLN A 40 12.08 -18.32 4.17
N SER A 41 13.35 -18.40 3.80
CA SER A 41 13.92 -17.63 2.67
C SER A 41 13.28 -18.03 1.34
N ALA A 42 12.94 -19.30 1.14
CA ALA A 42 12.22 -19.77 -0.04
C ALA A 42 10.78 -19.21 -0.08
N MET A 43 10.08 -19.14 1.07
CA MET A 43 8.76 -18.50 1.16
C MET A 43 8.82 -17.02 0.83
N ASP A 44 9.79 -16.28 1.36
CA ASP A 44 9.96 -14.85 1.10
C ASP A 44 10.27 -14.59 -0.39
N ALA A 45 11.07 -15.46 -1.03
CA ALA A 45 11.33 -15.38 -2.45
C ALA A 45 10.04 -15.63 -3.27
N VAL A 46 9.22 -16.61 -2.90
CA VAL A 46 7.93 -16.90 -3.56
C VAL A 46 6.96 -15.74 -3.38
N GLU A 47 6.85 -15.17 -2.17
CA GLU A 47 6.02 -13.99 -1.93
C GLU A 47 6.49 -12.77 -2.74
N GLY A 48 7.80 -12.55 -2.84
CA GLY A 48 8.38 -11.49 -3.65
C GLY A 48 8.04 -11.65 -5.13
N LEU A 49 8.21 -12.85 -5.68
CA LEU A 49 7.85 -13.17 -7.07
C LEU A 49 6.35 -13.00 -7.32
N THR A 50 5.51 -13.48 -6.39
CA THR A 50 4.06 -13.29 -6.46
C THR A 50 3.70 -11.80 -6.45
N GLY A 51 4.37 -11.00 -5.63
CA GLY A 51 4.23 -9.54 -5.61
C GLY A 51 4.55 -8.90 -6.96
N LEU A 52 5.63 -9.33 -7.62
CA LEU A 52 5.99 -8.86 -8.96
C LEU A 52 4.94 -9.26 -10.02
N MET A 53 4.40 -10.46 -9.95
CA MET A 53 3.33 -10.92 -10.84
C MET A 53 2.03 -10.12 -10.66
N ASN A 54 1.83 -9.51 -9.50
CA ASN A 54 0.66 -8.67 -9.21
C ASN A 54 0.79 -7.21 -9.66
N ILE A 55 1.98 -6.77 -10.12
CA ILE A 55 2.18 -5.39 -10.61
C ILE A 55 1.17 -4.99 -11.71
N PRO A 56 0.86 -5.83 -12.71
CA PRO A 56 -0.17 -5.51 -13.71
C PRO A 56 -1.57 -5.33 -13.10
N LEU A 57 -1.90 -6.10 -12.03
CA LEU A 57 -3.16 -5.95 -11.29
C LEU A 57 -3.21 -4.62 -10.53
N TYR A 58 -2.12 -4.23 -9.87
CA TYR A 58 -2.01 -2.93 -9.19
C TYR A 58 -2.15 -1.77 -10.18
N LYS A 59 -1.57 -1.90 -11.39
CA LYS A 59 -1.74 -0.93 -12.46
C LYS A 59 -3.20 -0.83 -12.88
N LYS A 60 -3.86 -1.95 -13.11
CA LYS A 60 -5.28 -2.00 -13.48
C LYS A 60 -6.18 -1.40 -12.40
N GLU A 61 -5.90 -1.68 -11.13
CA GLU A 61 -6.59 -1.08 -9.98
C GLU A 61 -6.47 0.44 -9.98
N ARG A 62 -5.24 0.97 -10.14
CA ARG A 62 -5.00 2.41 -10.28
C ARG A 62 -5.78 3.01 -11.44
N ASP A 63 -5.72 2.41 -12.62
CA ASP A 63 -6.36 2.92 -13.83
C ASP A 63 -7.90 2.92 -13.68
N ASN A 64 -8.47 1.90 -13.03
CA ASN A 64 -9.89 1.85 -12.70
C ASN A 64 -10.27 2.94 -11.69
N THR A 65 -9.43 3.17 -10.66
CA THR A 65 -9.65 4.25 -9.69
C THR A 65 -9.63 5.62 -10.37
N ILE A 66 -8.67 5.87 -11.27
CA ILE A 66 -8.60 7.13 -12.03
C ILE A 66 -9.84 7.32 -12.90
N LYS A 67 -10.30 6.28 -13.60
CA LYS A 67 -11.54 6.33 -14.39
C LYS A 67 -12.78 6.62 -13.53
N ALA A 68 -12.86 6.00 -12.35
CA ALA A 68 -13.96 6.27 -11.42
C ALA A 68 -13.97 7.74 -10.96
N ILE A 69 -12.81 8.31 -10.65
CA ILE A 69 -12.67 9.74 -10.31
C ILE A 69 -13.11 10.62 -11.48
N GLU A 70 -12.70 10.31 -12.71
CA GLU A 70 -13.10 11.06 -13.92
C GLU A 70 -14.61 11.01 -14.15
N ASN A 71 -15.22 9.85 -14.00
CA ASN A 71 -16.67 9.71 -14.09
C ASN A 71 -17.40 10.51 -13.00
N GLN A 72 -16.87 10.51 -11.77
CA GLN A 72 -17.42 11.30 -10.68
C GLN A 72 -17.31 12.80 -10.95
N VAL A 73 -16.18 13.25 -11.50
CA VAL A 73 -15.99 14.65 -11.93
C VAL A 73 -17.03 15.03 -12.96
N LEU A 74 -17.24 14.21 -14.00
CA LEU A 74 -18.23 14.48 -15.04
C LEU A 74 -19.65 14.57 -14.47
N ALA A 75 -20.04 13.65 -13.59
CA ALA A 75 -21.34 13.69 -12.93
C ALA A 75 -21.53 14.94 -12.06
N SER A 76 -20.49 15.32 -11.30
CA SER A 76 -20.54 16.53 -10.47
C SER A 76 -20.54 17.80 -11.31
N GLN A 77 -19.84 17.83 -12.44
CA GLN A 77 -19.91 18.95 -13.39
C GLN A 77 -21.32 19.12 -13.94
N ASP A 78 -21.97 18.04 -14.34
CA ASP A 78 -23.35 18.08 -14.83
C ASP A 78 -24.30 18.63 -13.76
N GLN A 79 -24.09 18.27 -12.50
CA GLN A 79 -24.88 18.80 -11.38
C GLN A 79 -24.65 20.31 -11.19
N ILE A 80 -23.41 20.78 -11.19
CA ILE A 80 -23.08 22.22 -11.08
C ILE A 80 -23.72 23.01 -12.23
N PHE A 81 -23.69 22.48 -13.46
CA PHE A 81 -24.35 23.12 -14.60
C PHE A 81 -25.86 23.18 -14.44
N LYS A 82 -26.51 22.13 -13.94
CA LYS A 82 -27.95 22.11 -13.67
C LYS A 82 -28.33 23.13 -12.62
N GLU A 83 -27.55 23.24 -11.54
CA GLU A 83 -27.75 24.22 -10.48
C GLU A 83 -27.57 25.67 -11.01
N LEU A 84 -26.54 25.90 -11.82
CA LEU A 84 -26.32 27.20 -12.44
C LEU A 84 -27.47 27.57 -13.39
N SER A 85 -27.94 26.62 -14.23
CA SER A 85 -29.09 26.81 -15.11
C SER A 85 -30.33 27.13 -14.32
N TYR A 86 -30.64 26.37 -13.29
CA TYR A 86 -31.76 26.58 -12.40
C TYR A 86 -31.73 27.97 -11.74
N ASN A 87 -30.58 28.37 -11.21
CA ASN A 87 -30.40 29.68 -10.59
C ASN A 87 -30.59 30.84 -11.61
N THR A 88 -30.13 30.66 -12.84
CA THR A 88 -30.30 31.57 -13.94
C THR A 88 -31.78 31.69 -14.30
N ASP A 89 -32.48 30.55 -14.47
CA ASP A 89 -33.92 30.53 -14.77
C ASP A 89 -34.74 31.16 -13.66
N GLN A 90 -34.41 30.94 -12.39
CA GLN A 90 -35.05 31.61 -11.25
C GLN A 90 -34.84 33.12 -11.29
N ALA A 91 -33.66 33.62 -11.67
CA ALA A 91 -33.40 35.05 -11.83
C ALA A 91 -34.26 35.65 -12.95
N LEU A 92 -34.42 34.95 -14.08
CA LEU A 92 -35.26 35.34 -15.20
C LEU A 92 -36.76 35.36 -14.83
N VAL A 93 -37.26 34.32 -14.11
CA VAL A 93 -38.63 34.29 -13.63
C VAL A 93 -38.91 35.43 -12.65
N TYR A 94 -37.95 35.73 -11.76
CA TYR A 94 -38.06 36.86 -10.85
C TYR A 94 -38.15 38.19 -11.61
N ALA A 95 -37.31 38.37 -12.63
CA ALA A 95 -37.36 39.59 -13.51
C ALA A 95 -38.75 39.73 -14.20
N ALA A 96 -39.25 38.63 -14.75
CA ALA A 96 -40.54 38.61 -15.45
C ALA A 96 -41.72 38.91 -14.51
N ARG A 97 -41.75 38.33 -13.31
CA ARG A 97 -42.83 38.56 -12.32
C ARG A 97 -42.79 39.94 -11.69
N GLY A 98 -41.56 40.45 -11.47
CA GLY A 98 -41.35 41.78 -10.90
C GLY A 98 -41.43 42.94 -11.87
N ASN A 99 -41.69 42.67 -13.15
CA ASN A 99 -41.62 43.70 -14.24
C ASN A 99 -40.27 44.43 -14.25
N VAL A 100 -39.19 43.70 -13.87
CA VAL A 100 -37.83 44.24 -13.79
C VAL A 100 -37.09 43.86 -15.06
N SER A 101 -36.40 44.81 -15.68
CA SER A 101 -35.58 44.52 -16.85
C SER A 101 -34.50 43.46 -16.53
N ILE A 102 -34.31 42.49 -17.43
CA ILE A 102 -33.22 41.49 -17.35
C ILE A 102 -31.84 42.21 -17.26
N GLY A 103 -31.71 43.37 -17.86
CA GLY A 103 -30.50 44.19 -17.78
C GLY A 103 -30.37 45.01 -16.49
N SER A 104 -31.28 44.86 -15.52
CA SER A 104 -31.17 45.56 -14.24
C SER A 104 -29.97 45.10 -13.43
N PRO A 105 -29.31 45.97 -12.67
CA PRO A 105 -28.13 45.63 -11.87
C PRO A 105 -28.39 44.49 -10.92
N VAL A 106 -29.61 44.39 -10.35
CA VAL A 106 -29.98 43.34 -9.40
C VAL A 106 -30.01 41.94 -10.05
N ILE A 107 -30.55 41.84 -11.27
CA ILE A 107 -30.60 40.56 -12.00
C ILE A 107 -29.20 40.15 -12.45
N GLN A 108 -28.44 41.14 -13.00
CA GLN A 108 -27.06 40.88 -13.41
C GLN A 108 -26.18 40.44 -12.24
N GLU A 109 -26.32 41.06 -11.06
CA GLU A 109 -25.56 40.68 -9.88
C GLU A 109 -25.90 39.23 -9.40
N ARG A 110 -27.18 38.83 -9.44
CA ARG A 110 -27.59 37.45 -9.14
C ARG A 110 -26.99 36.45 -10.09
N MET A 111 -27.05 36.72 -11.40
CA MET A 111 -26.46 35.85 -12.42
C MET A 111 -24.94 35.74 -12.26
N LYS A 112 -24.28 36.87 -11.97
CA LYS A 112 -22.85 36.94 -11.73
C LYS A 112 -22.45 36.11 -10.50
N LYS A 113 -23.15 36.28 -9.38
CA LYS A 113 -22.91 35.46 -8.17
C LYS A 113 -23.06 33.96 -8.43
N GLY A 114 -24.13 33.55 -9.12
CA GLY A 114 -24.31 32.13 -9.49
C GLY A 114 -23.17 31.61 -10.37
N ALA A 115 -22.68 32.41 -11.32
CA ALA A 115 -21.55 32.03 -12.14
C ALA A 115 -20.23 31.98 -11.36
N GLU A 116 -20.00 32.89 -10.40
CA GLU A 116 -18.84 32.90 -9.53
C GLU A 116 -18.84 31.68 -8.59
N GLU A 117 -19.99 31.33 -7.97
CA GLU A 117 -20.16 30.14 -7.14
C GLU A 117 -19.89 28.88 -7.94
N ALA A 118 -20.51 28.73 -9.11
CA ALA A 118 -20.25 27.60 -10.01
C ALA A 118 -18.77 27.49 -10.41
N GLY A 119 -18.13 28.66 -10.72
CA GLY A 119 -16.70 28.70 -11.02
C GLY A 119 -15.82 28.23 -9.86
N TYR A 120 -16.15 28.63 -8.63
CA TYR A 120 -15.46 28.15 -7.43
C TYR A 120 -15.64 26.66 -7.23
N ASP A 121 -16.87 26.14 -7.35
CA ASP A 121 -17.17 24.72 -7.18
C ASP A 121 -16.46 23.87 -8.24
N PHE A 122 -16.39 24.33 -9.49
CA PHE A 122 -15.57 23.69 -10.53
C PHE A 122 -14.08 23.64 -10.16
N GLY A 123 -13.55 24.74 -9.63
CA GLY A 123 -12.15 24.82 -9.18
C GLY A 123 -11.87 23.80 -8.09
N MET A 124 -12.74 23.75 -7.07
CA MET A 124 -12.62 22.80 -5.96
C MET A 124 -12.77 21.35 -6.43
N LEU A 125 -13.74 21.06 -7.28
CA LEU A 125 -13.97 19.73 -7.84
C LEU A 125 -12.72 19.23 -8.58
N ARG A 126 -12.13 20.06 -9.42
CA ARG A 126 -10.92 19.73 -10.18
C ARG A 126 -9.73 19.49 -9.26
N THR A 127 -9.51 20.38 -8.29
CA THR A 127 -8.41 20.25 -7.32
C THR A 127 -8.54 18.96 -6.53
N ASN A 128 -9.74 18.64 -6.04
CA ASN A 128 -9.99 17.41 -5.30
C ASN A 128 -9.75 16.16 -6.17
N ALA A 129 -10.16 16.18 -7.43
CA ALA A 129 -9.93 15.10 -8.37
C ALA A 129 -8.42 14.89 -8.64
N ASP A 130 -7.67 15.97 -8.81
CA ASP A 130 -6.23 15.90 -9.02
C ASP A 130 -5.51 15.33 -7.79
N ILE A 131 -5.90 15.74 -6.58
CA ILE A 131 -5.38 15.15 -5.33
C ILE A 131 -5.68 13.65 -5.25
N GLN A 132 -6.90 13.22 -5.56
CA GLN A 132 -7.27 11.82 -5.56
C GLN A 132 -6.48 10.99 -6.59
N LYS A 133 -6.26 11.53 -7.81
CA LYS A 133 -5.43 10.91 -8.84
C LYS A 133 -3.97 10.79 -8.40
N ILE A 134 -3.42 11.82 -7.76
CA ILE A 134 -2.07 11.79 -7.17
C ILE A 134 -1.99 10.70 -6.12
N ASN A 135 -2.96 10.60 -5.21
CA ASN A 135 -3.00 9.58 -4.17
C ASN A 135 -3.08 8.16 -4.76
N ALA A 136 -3.86 7.94 -5.82
CA ALA A 136 -3.93 6.68 -6.53
C ALA A 136 -2.56 6.29 -7.15
N ASN A 137 -1.84 7.25 -7.72
CA ASN A 137 -0.51 7.04 -8.27
C ASN A 137 0.54 6.76 -7.17
N ILE A 138 0.47 7.45 -6.03
CA ILE A 138 1.34 7.21 -4.87
C ILE A 138 1.12 5.79 -4.34
N SER A 139 -0.14 5.39 -4.13
CA SER A 139 -0.50 4.05 -3.67
C SER A 139 0.03 2.96 -4.62
N TYR A 140 -0.11 3.14 -5.93
CA TYR A 140 0.45 2.24 -6.92
C TYR A 140 1.98 2.15 -6.83
N SER A 141 2.66 3.30 -6.70
CA SER A 141 4.12 3.36 -6.57
C SER A 141 4.61 2.65 -5.32
N GLN A 142 3.91 2.81 -4.19
CA GLN A 142 4.23 2.14 -2.93
C GLN A 142 4.03 0.63 -3.04
N LYS A 143 2.90 0.17 -3.58
CA LYS A 143 2.64 -1.26 -3.81
C LYS A 143 3.70 -1.88 -4.72
N ARG A 144 4.06 -1.19 -5.79
CA ARG A 144 5.11 -1.62 -6.73
C ARG A 144 6.47 -1.69 -6.04
N LYS A 145 6.86 -0.65 -5.30
CA LYS A 145 8.13 -0.62 -4.55
C LYS A 145 8.19 -1.76 -3.54
N ALA A 146 7.15 -1.96 -2.73
CA ALA A 146 7.09 -3.04 -1.76
C ALA A 146 7.22 -4.43 -2.41
N ALA A 147 6.62 -4.63 -3.60
CA ALA A 147 6.77 -5.87 -4.36
C ALA A 147 8.22 -6.08 -4.83
N PHE A 148 8.90 -5.04 -5.31
CA PHE A 148 10.30 -5.11 -5.69
C PHE A 148 11.22 -5.36 -4.48
N ASP A 149 11.04 -4.62 -3.38
CA ASP A 149 11.86 -4.75 -2.19
C ASP A 149 11.75 -6.17 -1.60
N LYS A 150 10.54 -6.75 -1.55
CA LYS A 150 10.33 -8.14 -1.14
C LYS A 150 11.00 -9.14 -2.10
N ALA A 151 10.91 -8.94 -3.39
CA ALA A 151 11.54 -9.83 -4.37
C ALA A 151 13.06 -9.80 -4.24
N VAL A 152 13.66 -8.63 -4.10
CA VAL A 152 15.11 -8.46 -3.97
C VAL A 152 15.61 -9.06 -2.65
N SER A 153 14.95 -8.77 -1.51
CA SER A 153 15.34 -9.33 -0.22
C SER A 153 15.21 -10.85 -0.21
N GLY A 154 14.12 -11.42 -0.71
CA GLY A 154 13.92 -12.87 -0.76
C GLY A 154 14.95 -13.57 -1.64
N VAL A 155 15.34 -13.00 -2.78
CA VAL A 155 16.40 -13.56 -3.63
C VAL A 155 17.78 -13.46 -2.95
N MET A 156 18.09 -12.32 -2.30
CA MET A 156 19.36 -12.15 -1.60
C MET A 156 19.49 -13.10 -0.41
N ASP A 157 18.44 -13.24 0.40
CA ASP A 157 18.42 -14.14 1.54
C ASP A 157 18.57 -15.60 1.11
N THR A 158 17.93 -15.99 -0.01
CA THR A 158 18.06 -17.33 -0.58
C THR A 158 19.48 -17.58 -1.08
N ALA A 159 20.07 -16.63 -1.79
CA ALA A 159 21.44 -16.72 -2.30
C ALA A 159 22.47 -16.78 -1.17
N PHE A 160 22.30 -15.95 -0.14
CA PHE A 160 23.17 -15.94 1.04
C PHE A 160 23.08 -17.25 1.83
N THR A 161 21.87 -17.76 2.00
CA THR A 161 21.63 -19.04 2.65
C THR A 161 22.28 -20.18 1.87
N ALA A 162 22.10 -20.23 0.55
CA ALA A 162 22.74 -21.23 -0.30
C ALA A 162 24.27 -21.17 -0.24
N ALA A 163 24.86 -19.98 -0.20
CA ALA A 163 26.31 -19.80 -0.09
C ALA A 163 26.91 -20.22 1.26
N MET A 164 26.11 -20.22 2.34
CA MET A 164 26.56 -20.71 3.66
C MET A 164 26.58 -22.25 3.76
N PHE A 165 25.92 -22.95 2.84
CA PHE A 165 25.78 -24.41 2.88
C PHE A 165 26.61 -25.12 1.80
N LEU A 166 27.30 -24.39 0.92
CA LEU A 166 28.32 -24.89 0.01
C LEU A 166 29.70 -24.78 0.63
#